data_4c776ef32cc315126606bd1a452b4d5d
#
_entry.id   4c776ef32cc315126606bd1a452b4d5d
#
_cell.length_a   1.000
_cell.length_b   1.000
_cell.length_c   1.000
_cell.angle_alpha   90.00
_cell.angle_beta   90.00
_cell.angle_gamma   90.00
#
_symmetry.space_group_name_H-M   'P 1'
#
loop_
_entity.id
_entity.type
_entity.pdbx_description
1 polymer ?
#
loop_
_entity_poly.entity_id
_entity_poly.type
_entity_poly.pdbx_seq_one_letter_code
_entity_poly.pdbx_strand_id
1 'polypeptide(L)'
;MIELIKHNLEGLTEKEFSYYEEINDLFNKEVFKNPKFNLLQLSAMLDYRALNTSKLIKHIYGMSFMTLVNLYRINYFDNQIRNYLSNGIKFNISQEIKESGFNNRTYFYDYFKKFMGKSPKEYYNL
;
A
#
# COMPACT_ATOMS: atom_id res chain seq x y z
N MET A 1 -1.62 -5.84 9.74
CA MET A 1 -2.40 -5.76 8.48
C MET A 1 -1.63 -6.27 7.27
N ILE A 2 -0.55 -5.61 6.84
CA ILE A 2 0.21 -6.09 5.67
C ILE A 2 0.97 -7.39 5.93
N GLU A 3 1.32 -7.68 7.15
CA GLU A 3 1.95 -8.96 7.52
C GLU A 3 1.01 -10.16 7.35
N LEU A 4 -0.29 -9.92 7.13
CA LEU A 4 -1.25 -10.98 6.82
C LEU A 4 -1.27 -11.34 5.33
N ILE A 5 -0.61 -10.55 4.48
CA ILE A 5 -0.51 -10.84 3.05
C ILE A 5 0.45 -12.01 2.85
N LYS A 6 -0.06 -13.08 2.27
CA LYS A 6 0.79 -14.22 1.90
C LYS A 6 1.45 -13.95 0.56
N HIS A 7 2.76 -14.04 0.52
CA HIS A 7 3.51 -13.90 -0.73
C HIS A 7 3.62 -15.27 -1.40
N ASN A 8 2.89 -15.47 -2.48
CA ASN A 8 2.96 -16.72 -3.24
C ASN A 8 4.12 -16.65 -4.23
N LEU A 9 5.19 -17.36 -3.91
CA LEU A 9 6.40 -17.39 -4.73
C LEU A 9 6.51 -18.66 -5.59
N GLU A 10 5.50 -19.54 -5.52
CA GLU A 10 5.50 -20.77 -6.32
C GLU A 10 5.45 -20.48 -7.82
N GLY A 11 6.23 -21.24 -8.58
CA GLY A 11 6.23 -21.16 -10.02
C GLY A 11 6.95 -19.96 -10.62
N LEU A 12 7.59 -19.14 -9.79
CA LEU A 12 8.35 -18.00 -10.30
C LEU A 12 9.66 -18.44 -10.94
N THR A 13 9.98 -17.82 -12.09
CA THR A 13 11.32 -17.93 -12.65
C THR A 13 12.31 -17.14 -11.79
N GLU A 14 13.62 -17.36 -11.99
CA GLU A 14 14.65 -16.57 -11.28
C GLU A 14 14.48 -15.08 -11.53
N LYS A 15 14.14 -14.70 -12.76
CA LYS A 15 13.93 -13.31 -13.12
C LYS A 15 12.69 -12.71 -12.44
N GLU A 16 11.59 -13.46 -12.40
CA GLU A 16 10.39 -13.05 -11.69
C GLU A 16 10.63 -12.91 -10.20
N PHE A 17 11.40 -13.81 -9.60
CA PHE A 17 11.80 -13.69 -8.20
C PHE A 17 12.64 -12.42 -7.97
N SER A 18 13.54 -12.08 -8.89
CA SER A 18 14.31 -10.84 -8.84
C SER A 18 13.39 -9.60 -8.87
N TYR A 19 12.36 -9.61 -9.73
CA TYR A 19 11.36 -8.52 -9.74
C TYR A 19 10.61 -8.44 -8.41
N TYR A 20 10.24 -9.57 -7.84
CA TYR A 20 9.60 -9.62 -6.54
C TYR A 20 10.46 -8.95 -5.46
N GLU A 21 11.74 -9.25 -5.42
CA GLU A 21 12.67 -8.64 -4.46
C GLU A 21 12.74 -7.12 -4.64
N GLU A 22 12.78 -6.64 -5.88
CA GLU A 22 12.78 -5.20 -6.17
C GLU A 22 11.46 -4.54 -5.74
N ILE A 23 10.33 -5.17 -6.03
CA ILE A 23 9.01 -4.67 -5.62
C ILE A 23 8.94 -4.55 -4.10
N ASN A 24 9.34 -5.59 -3.40
CA ASN A 24 9.35 -5.60 -1.95
C ASN A 24 10.25 -4.50 -1.37
N ASP A 25 11.42 -4.32 -1.94
CA ASP A 25 12.34 -3.27 -1.52
C ASP A 25 11.73 -1.87 -1.71
N LEU A 26 11.09 -1.63 -2.85
CA LEU A 26 10.42 -0.35 -3.12
C LEU A 26 9.30 -0.07 -2.11
N PHE A 27 8.48 -1.08 -1.79
CA PHE A 27 7.42 -0.91 -0.79
C PHE A 27 8.01 -0.69 0.61
N ASN A 28 9.09 -1.35 0.96
CA ASN A 28 9.79 -1.11 2.23
C ASN A 28 10.38 0.29 2.32
N LYS A 29 10.75 0.87 1.18
CA LYS A 29 11.21 2.27 1.07
C LYS A 29 10.06 3.26 0.94
N GLU A 30 8.84 2.79 1.11
CA GLU A 30 7.64 3.63 1.15
C GLU A 30 7.35 4.36 -0.17
N VAL A 31 7.63 3.71 -1.32
CA VAL A 31 7.33 4.27 -2.65
C VAL A 31 5.85 4.66 -2.81
N PHE A 32 4.97 3.98 -2.10
CA PHE A 32 3.52 4.22 -2.14
C PHE A 32 3.12 5.60 -1.57
N LYS A 33 3.98 6.27 -0.82
CA LYS A 33 3.70 7.61 -0.27
C LYS A 33 3.66 8.68 -1.36
N ASN A 34 4.24 8.41 -2.51
CA ASN A 34 4.08 9.26 -3.69
C ASN A 34 2.68 9.04 -4.27
N PRO A 35 1.81 10.07 -4.27
CA PRO A 35 0.43 9.91 -4.78
C PRO A 35 0.36 9.62 -6.27
N LYS A 36 1.44 9.89 -7.01
CA LYS A 36 1.54 9.63 -8.44
C LYS A 36 2.10 8.26 -8.78
N PHE A 37 2.47 7.48 -7.76
CA PHE A 37 2.99 6.13 -8.01
C PHE A 37 1.93 5.26 -8.67
N ASN A 38 2.25 4.69 -9.83
CA ASN A 38 1.33 3.89 -10.62
C ASN A 38 2.02 2.67 -11.23
N LEU A 39 1.24 1.81 -11.87
CA LEU A 39 1.74 0.58 -12.47
C LEU A 39 2.78 0.85 -13.57
N LEU A 40 2.59 1.88 -14.38
CA LEU A 40 3.54 2.23 -15.45
C LEU A 40 4.90 2.64 -14.88
N GLN A 41 4.91 3.39 -13.79
CA GLN A 41 6.14 3.75 -13.10
C GLN A 41 6.86 2.53 -12.53
N LEU A 42 6.12 1.65 -11.87
CA LEU A 42 6.72 0.43 -11.35
C LEU A 42 7.29 -0.42 -12.48
N SER A 43 6.55 -0.59 -13.55
CA SER A 43 6.99 -1.36 -14.72
C SER A 43 8.26 -0.78 -15.34
N ALA A 44 8.36 0.55 -15.42
CA ALA A 44 9.57 1.21 -15.89
C ALA A 44 10.75 0.99 -14.95
N MET A 45 10.53 1.04 -13.63
CA MET A 45 11.57 0.78 -12.63
C MET A 45 12.11 -0.64 -12.73
N LEU A 46 11.24 -1.61 -13.03
CA LEU A 46 11.62 -3.02 -13.18
C LEU A 46 12.15 -3.35 -14.57
N ASP A 47 12.00 -2.45 -15.53
CA ASP A 47 12.23 -2.74 -16.95
C ASP A 47 11.42 -3.97 -17.38
N TYR A 48 10.14 -3.97 -17.04
CA TYR A 48 9.23 -5.09 -17.29
C TYR A 48 7.90 -4.56 -17.81
N ARG A 49 7.26 -5.30 -18.72
CA ARG A 49 6.00 -4.85 -19.35
C ARG A 49 4.90 -4.70 -18.31
N ALA A 50 4.06 -3.66 -18.46
CA ALA A 50 2.98 -3.37 -17.52
C ALA A 50 2.03 -4.55 -17.33
N LEU A 51 1.65 -5.23 -18.41
CA LEU A 51 0.78 -6.40 -18.32
C LEU A 51 1.42 -7.53 -17.50
N ASN A 52 2.69 -7.79 -17.74
CA ASN A 52 3.42 -8.82 -17.01
C ASN A 52 3.62 -8.45 -15.55
N THR A 53 3.91 -7.18 -15.28
CA THR A 53 4.03 -6.65 -13.91
C THR A 53 2.72 -6.82 -13.15
N SER A 54 1.61 -6.47 -13.78
CA SER A 54 0.27 -6.61 -13.20
C SER A 54 -0.04 -8.07 -12.84
N LYS A 55 0.24 -8.98 -13.76
CA LYS A 55 0.02 -10.42 -13.55
C LYS A 55 0.91 -10.98 -12.44
N LEU A 56 2.16 -10.55 -12.39
CA LEU A 56 3.10 -10.96 -11.37
C LEU A 56 2.65 -10.53 -9.98
N ILE A 57 2.21 -9.28 -9.84
CA ILE A 57 1.69 -8.77 -8.57
C ILE A 57 0.48 -9.56 -8.12
N LYS A 58 -0.45 -9.82 -9.02
CA LYS A 58 -1.65 -10.59 -8.69
C LYS A 58 -1.31 -12.00 -8.25
N HIS A 59 -0.35 -12.64 -8.91
CA HIS A 59 0.12 -13.96 -8.53
C HIS A 59 0.76 -13.96 -7.14
N ILE A 60 1.68 -13.04 -6.89
CA ILE A 60 2.46 -13.00 -5.64
C ILE A 60 1.59 -12.58 -4.46
N TYR A 61 0.86 -11.48 -4.61
CA TYR A 61 0.16 -10.84 -3.48
C TYR A 61 -1.33 -11.18 -3.40
N GLY A 62 -1.89 -11.85 -4.42
CA GLY A 62 -3.30 -12.23 -4.44
C GLY A 62 -4.27 -11.08 -4.64
N MET A 63 -3.79 -9.92 -5.09
CA MET A 63 -4.60 -8.73 -5.30
C MET A 63 -4.03 -7.87 -6.41
N SER A 64 -4.85 -6.93 -6.93
CA SER A 64 -4.41 -6.00 -7.96
C SER A 64 -3.35 -5.04 -7.43
N PHE A 65 -2.59 -4.43 -8.35
CA PHE A 65 -1.60 -3.41 -7.99
C PHE A 65 -2.21 -2.27 -7.17
N MET A 66 -3.35 -1.73 -7.62
CA MET A 66 -3.99 -0.60 -6.92
C MET A 66 -4.46 -0.98 -5.52
N THR A 67 -5.01 -2.18 -5.36
CA THR A 67 -5.42 -2.65 -4.04
C THR A 67 -4.20 -2.80 -3.12
N LEU A 68 -3.11 -3.35 -3.63
CA LEU A 68 -1.87 -3.52 -2.87
C LEU A 68 -1.30 -2.17 -2.42
N VAL A 69 -1.19 -1.20 -3.33
CA VAL A 69 -0.68 0.14 -3.01
C VAL A 69 -1.53 0.80 -1.93
N ASN A 70 -2.86 0.74 -2.08
CA ASN A 70 -3.75 1.37 -1.13
C ASN A 70 -3.76 0.67 0.23
N LEU A 71 -3.56 -0.65 0.25
CA LEU A 71 -3.39 -1.39 1.51
C LEU A 71 -2.15 -0.90 2.27
N TYR A 72 -1.02 -0.71 1.58
CA TYR A 72 0.19 -0.17 2.19
C TYR A 72 -0.01 1.27 2.68
N ARG A 73 -0.74 2.10 1.92
CA ARG A 73 -1.07 3.47 2.32
C ARG A 73 -1.92 3.48 3.59
N ILE A 74 -2.95 2.65 3.66
CA ILE A 74 -3.82 2.54 4.85
C ILE A 74 -3.02 2.02 6.05
N ASN A 75 -2.15 1.04 5.83
CA ASN A 75 -1.31 0.51 6.89
C ASN A 75 -0.36 1.57 7.45
N TYR A 76 0.24 2.38 6.58
CA TYR A 76 1.09 3.51 7.01
C TYR A 76 0.28 4.51 7.84
N PHE A 77 -0.89 4.91 7.34
CA PHE A 77 -1.79 5.81 8.05
C PHE A 77 -2.14 5.25 9.44
N ASP A 78 -2.55 4.01 9.51
CA ASP A 78 -2.93 3.37 10.77
C ASP A 78 -1.78 3.37 11.78
N ASN A 79 -0.57 3.04 11.34
CA ASN A 79 0.60 3.05 12.21
C ASN A 79 0.90 4.46 12.75
N GLN A 80 0.77 5.49 11.92
CA GLN A 80 0.98 6.88 12.33
C GLN A 80 -0.05 7.32 13.35
N ILE A 81 -1.34 7.06 13.10
CA ILE A 81 -2.41 7.46 14.01
C ILE A 81 -2.26 6.75 15.36
N ARG A 82 -2.00 5.45 15.35
CA ARG A 82 -1.78 4.70 16.60
C ARG A 82 -0.62 5.27 17.41
N ASN A 83 0.47 5.64 16.74
CA ASN A 83 1.62 6.25 17.39
C ASN A 83 1.26 7.59 18.03
N TYR A 84 0.53 8.44 17.32
CA TYR A 84 0.08 9.72 17.88
C TYR A 84 -0.84 9.53 19.08
N LEU A 85 -1.80 8.63 18.98
CA LEU A 85 -2.74 8.36 20.08
C LEU A 85 -2.01 7.79 21.30
N SER A 86 -1.06 6.89 21.10
CA SER A 86 -0.29 6.28 22.19
C SER A 86 0.58 7.29 22.93
N ASN A 87 1.04 8.33 22.23
CA ASN A 87 1.96 9.33 22.80
C ASN A 87 1.27 10.66 23.12
N GLY A 88 -0.05 10.72 23.02
CA GLY A 88 -0.80 11.95 23.32
C GLY A 88 -0.48 13.10 22.37
N ILE A 89 -0.05 12.80 21.14
CA ILE A 89 0.33 13.81 20.15
C ILE A 89 -0.90 14.20 19.34
N LYS A 90 -1.13 15.50 19.20
CA LYS A 90 -2.19 16.02 18.34
C LYS A 90 -1.81 15.83 16.87
N PHE A 91 -2.80 15.53 16.04
CA PHE A 91 -2.60 15.32 14.61
C PHE A 91 -3.77 15.87 13.82
N ASN A 92 -3.53 16.09 12.53
CA ASN A 92 -4.55 16.52 11.57
C ASN A 92 -4.80 15.38 10.59
N ILE A 93 -6.01 14.83 10.59
CA ILE A 93 -6.36 13.68 9.73
C ILE A 93 -6.11 13.99 8.26
N SER A 94 -6.51 15.16 7.78
CA SER A 94 -6.33 15.53 6.37
C SER A 94 -4.85 15.53 5.96
N GLN A 95 -3.98 16.00 6.84
CA GLN A 95 -2.53 16.00 6.62
C GLN A 95 -2.00 14.56 6.58
N GLU A 96 -2.42 13.72 7.50
CA GLU A 96 -1.98 12.33 7.58
C GLU A 96 -2.44 11.51 6.37
N ILE A 97 -3.64 11.78 5.85
CA ILE A 97 -4.13 11.17 4.61
C ILE A 97 -3.17 11.48 3.46
N LYS A 98 -2.78 12.76 3.30
CA LYS A 98 -1.82 13.17 2.26
C LYS A 98 -0.47 12.51 2.43
N GLU A 99 0.06 12.51 3.63
CA GLU A 99 1.38 11.93 3.92
C GLU A 99 1.43 10.42 3.69
N SER A 100 0.27 9.76 3.75
CA SER A 100 0.14 8.34 3.45
C SER A 100 0.15 8.04 1.95
N GLY A 101 0.07 9.06 1.10
CA GLY A 101 0.11 8.92 -0.35
C GLY A 101 -1.23 9.11 -1.06
N PHE A 102 -2.31 9.37 -0.32
CA PHE A 102 -3.61 9.62 -0.94
C PHE A 102 -3.73 11.08 -1.39
N ASN A 103 -4.10 11.29 -2.65
CA ASN A 103 -4.44 12.61 -3.17
C ASN A 103 -5.96 12.83 -3.28
N ASN A 104 -6.76 11.84 -2.87
CA ASN A 104 -8.22 11.85 -2.95
C ASN A 104 -8.81 11.31 -1.66
N ARG A 105 -9.54 12.15 -0.94
CA ARG A 105 -10.11 11.79 0.36
C ARG A 105 -11.19 10.71 0.23
N THR A 106 -11.96 10.73 -0.84
CA THR A 106 -13.00 9.72 -1.08
C THR A 106 -12.38 8.34 -1.21
N TYR A 107 -11.31 8.20 -1.98
CA TYR A 107 -10.58 6.94 -2.09
C TYR A 107 -10.02 6.48 -0.74
N PHE A 108 -9.47 7.42 0.03
CA PHE A 108 -8.97 7.07 1.36
C PHE A 108 -10.07 6.46 2.21
N TYR A 109 -11.22 7.13 2.33
CA TYR A 109 -12.31 6.66 3.19
C TYR A 109 -12.86 5.32 2.71
N ASP A 110 -13.00 5.12 1.41
CA ASP A 110 -13.46 3.86 0.83
C ASP A 110 -12.50 2.71 1.16
N TYR A 111 -11.21 2.90 0.95
CA TYR A 111 -10.21 1.88 1.24
C TYR A 111 -10.03 1.64 2.74
N PHE A 112 -10.07 2.69 3.54
CA PHE A 112 -9.99 2.54 4.99
C PHE A 112 -11.12 1.65 5.50
N LYS A 113 -12.36 1.95 5.12
CA LYS A 113 -13.51 1.15 5.51
C LYS A 113 -13.42 -0.28 5.00
N LYS A 114 -12.95 -0.45 3.76
CA LYS A 114 -12.77 -1.78 3.15
C LYS A 114 -11.80 -2.64 3.95
N PHE A 115 -10.66 -2.09 4.35
CA PHE A 115 -9.61 -2.86 5.03
C PHE A 115 -9.80 -2.93 6.55
N MET A 116 -10.35 -1.88 7.17
CA MET A 116 -10.47 -1.76 8.61
C MET A 116 -11.88 -2.09 9.13
N GLY A 117 -12.87 -2.14 8.25
CA GLY A 117 -14.25 -2.49 8.60
C GLY A 117 -15.09 -1.33 9.12
N LYS A 118 -14.50 -0.21 9.44
CA LYS A 118 -15.15 0.98 10.01
C LYS A 118 -14.51 2.23 9.44
N SER A 119 -15.17 3.39 9.64
CA SER A 119 -14.57 4.68 9.34
C SER A 119 -13.44 4.99 10.33
N PRO A 120 -12.50 5.88 9.98
CA PRO A 120 -11.45 6.29 10.91
C PRO A 120 -12.00 6.82 12.24
N LYS A 121 -13.05 7.62 12.19
CA LYS A 121 -13.68 8.19 13.38
C LYS A 121 -14.18 7.11 14.33
N GLU A 122 -14.85 6.11 13.79
CA GLU A 122 -15.34 4.97 14.56
C GLU A 122 -14.20 4.09 15.05
N TYR A 123 -13.25 3.80 14.17
CA TYR A 123 -12.15 2.89 14.44
C TYR A 123 -11.26 3.39 15.59
N TYR A 124 -10.97 4.69 15.61
CA TYR A 124 -10.08 5.29 16.63
C TYR A 124 -10.85 5.99 17.76
N ASN A 125 -12.17 5.95 17.77
CA ASN A 125 -13.01 6.65 18.78
C ASN A 125 -12.74 8.15 18.83
N LEU A 126 -12.72 8.78 17.68
CA LEU A 126 -12.48 10.22 17.60
C LEU A 126 -13.74 11.07 17.74
#